data_9e190b7f2071de63b25fe47c6d22c373
#
_entry.id   9e190b7f2071de63b25fe47c6d22c373
#
_cell.length_a   1.000
_cell.length_b   1.000
_cell.length_c   1.000
_cell.angle_alpha   90.00
_cell.angle_beta   90.00
_cell.angle_gamma   90.00
#
_symmetry.space_group_name_H-M   'P 1'
#
loop_
_entity.id
_entity.type
_entity.pdbx_description
1 polymer ?
#
loop_
_entity_poly.entity_id
_entity_poly.type
_entity_poly.pdbx_seq_one_letter_code
_entity_poly.pdbx_strand_id
1 'polypeptide(L)'
;XAAVEAAKAAFPQWSKVPAPKRGEILLRAAELLQARKEQYSRDLTREMGKPLFEAGGDIVEAIGMAQYAGSEGRRMHGVTTPSELPNKFQMSIRQPIGXXXXXXX
;
A
#
# COMPACT_ATOMS: atom_id res chain seq x y z
N UNK A 1 -4.37 12.80 16.30
CA UNK A 1 -3.18 12.91 16.57
C UNK A 1 -2.37 11.69 16.78
N ALA A 2 -2.94 11.07 17.61
CA ALA A 2 -2.12 9.87 17.96
C ALA A 2 -1.77 9.01 16.74
N ALA A 3 -2.72 8.82 15.83
CA ALA A 3 -2.46 8.00 14.63
C ALA A 3 -1.40 8.65 13.76
N VAL A 4 -1.47 9.94 13.59
CA VAL A 4 -0.47 10.66 12.79
C VAL A 4 0.90 10.58 13.45
N GLU A 5 0.93 10.72 14.77
CA GLU A 5 2.21 10.63 15.47
C GLU A 5 2.82 9.25 15.36
N ALA A 6 1.99 8.21 15.41
CA ALA A 6 2.49 6.85 15.27
C ALA A 6 3.07 6.63 13.87
N ALA A 7 2.39 7.13 12.84
CA ALA A 7 2.89 7.00 11.48
C ALA A 7 4.21 7.74 11.31
N LYS A 8 4.30 8.94 11.87
CA LYS A 8 5.53 9.71 11.78
C LYS A 8 6.68 9.00 12.48
N ALA A 9 6.40 8.40 13.63
CA ALA A 9 7.44 7.70 14.38
C ALA A 9 7.92 6.44 13.64
N ALA A 10 7.04 5.79 12.89
CA ALA A 10 7.40 4.56 12.18
C ALA A 10 8.17 4.84 10.89
N PHE A 11 8.06 6.05 10.35
CA PHE A 11 8.61 6.33 9.03
C PHE A 11 10.11 6.06 8.90
N PRO A 12 10.97 6.49 9.84
CA PRO A 12 12.41 6.30 9.63
C PRO A 12 12.78 4.84 9.41
N GLN A 13 12.24 3.94 10.21
CA GLN A 13 12.58 2.53 10.05
C GLN A 13 11.87 1.90 8.86
N TRP A 14 10.60 2.24 8.69
CA TRP A 14 9.83 1.65 7.59
C TRP A 14 10.41 2.04 6.24
N SER A 15 10.88 3.27 6.11
CA SER A 15 11.43 3.74 4.85
C SER A 15 12.69 2.99 4.44
N LYS A 16 13.37 2.36 5.40
CA LYS A 16 14.58 1.61 5.11
C LYS A 16 14.32 0.17 4.71
N VAL A 17 13.10 -0.30 4.87
CA VAL A 17 12.75 -1.67 4.45
C VAL A 17 12.70 -1.69 2.93
N PRO A 18 13.39 -2.62 2.28
CA PRO A 18 13.36 -2.68 0.81
C PRO A 18 11.95 -2.84 0.28
N ALA A 19 11.68 -2.19 -0.86
CA ALA A 19 10.33 -2.19 -1.41
C ALA A 19 9.79 -3.60 -1.66
N PRO A 20 10.57 -4.55 -2.18
CA PRO A 20 10.03 -5.89 -2.34
C PRO A 20 9.60 -6.53 -1.01
N LYS A 21 10.31 -6.22 0.07
CA LYS A 21 9.92 -6.75 1.38
C LYS A 21 8.64 -6.12 1.88
N ARG A 22 8.46 -4.81 1.66
CA ARG A 22 7.20 -4.16 2.00
C ARG A 22 6.06 -4.75 1.18
N GLY A 23 6.34 -5.05 -0.09
CA GLY A 23 5.33 -5.68 -0.94
C GLY A 23 4.90 -7.04 -0.46
N GLU A 24 5.83 -7.82 0.11
CA GLU A 24 5.48 -9.14 0.65
C GLU A 24 4.44 -9.03 1.76
N ILE A 25 4.53 -7.97 2.57
CA ILE A 25 3.53 -7.77 3.62
C ILE A 25 2.15 -7.57 3.02
N LEU A 26 2.07 -6.78 1.95
CA LEU A 26 0.77 -6.57 1.28
C LEU A 26 0.25 -7.86 0.66
N LEU A 27 1.13 -8.67 0.10
CA LEU A 27 0.67 -9.95 -0.45
C LEU A 27 0.14 -10.86 0.65
N ARG A 28 0.79 -10.85 1.80
CA ARG A 28 0.28 -11.61 2.94
C ARG A 28 -1.05 -11.06 3.41
N ALA A 29 -1.19 -9.73 3.43
CA ALA A 29 -2.46 -9.11 3.81
C ALA A 29 -3.57 -9.55 2.86
N ALA A 30 -3.28 -9.64 1.57
CA ALA A 30 -4.29 -10.10 0.62
C ALA A 30 -4.75 -11.51 0.93
N GLU A 31 -3.82 -12.39 1.31
CA GLU A 31 -4.20 -13.75 1.70
C GLU A 31 -5.11 -13.76 2.92
N LEU A 32 -4.78 -12.92 3.91
CA LEU A 32 -5.60 -12.86 5.11
C LEU A 32 -6.98 -12.28 4.82
N LEU A 33 -7.04 -11.26 3.97
CA LEU A 33 -8.33 -10.69 3.56
C LEU A 33 -9.19 -11.75 2.90
N GLN A 34 -8.58 -12.55 2.03
CA GLN A 34 -9.34 -13.59 1.35
C GLN A 34 -9.83 -14.64 2.33
N ALA A 35 -8.98 -15.04 3.27
CA ALA A 35 -9.36 -16.05 4.25
C ALA A 35 -10.47 -15.57 5.19
N ARG A 36 -10.52 -14.27 5.44
CA ARG A 36 -11.47 -13.68 6.38
C ARG A 36 -12.50 -12.82 5.69
N LYS A 37 -12.74 -13.08 4.41
CA LYS A 37 -13.61 -12.21 3.63
C LYS A 37 -15.00 -12.09 4.23
N GLU A 38 -15.58 -13.20 4.64
CA GLU A 38 -16.95 -13.16 5.17
C GLU A 38 -17.01 -12.34 6.45
N GLN A 39 -16.05 -12.55 7.34
CA GLN A 39 -16.01 -11.79 8.58
C GLN A 39 -15.89 -10.30 8.33
N TYR A 40 -14.97 -9.91 7.44
CA TYR A 40 -14.76 -8.50 7.20
C TYR A 40 -15.91 -7.86 6.44
N SER A 41 -16.57 -8.64 5.57
CA SER A 41 -17.77 -8.13 4.90
C SER A 41 -18.86 -7.81 5.92
N ARG A 42 -19.05 -8.67 6.89
CA ARG A 42 -20.05 -8.43 7.94
C ARG A 42 -19.65 -7.23 8.80
N ASP A 43 -18.35 -7.12 9.12
CA ASP A 43 -17.88 -5.99 9.89
C ASP A 43 -18.14 -4.68 9.15
N LEU A 44 -17.91 -4.67 7.84
CA LEU A 44 -18.15 -3.48 7.04
C LEU A 44 -19.62 -3.11 7.03
N THR A 45 -20.48 -4.10 6.85
CA THR A 45 -21.91 -3.86 6.90
C THR A 45 -22.34 -3.30 8.25
N ARG A 46 -21.81 -3.86 9.34
CA ARG A 46 -22.14 -3.34 10.66
C ARG A 46 -21.69 -1.91 10.85
N GLU A 47 -20.55 -1.58 10.29
CA GLU A 47 -20.00 -0.25 10.51
C GLU A 47 -20.74 0.82 9.73
N MET A 48 -21.08 0.57 8.49
CA MET A 48 -21.60 1.65 7.65
C MET A 48 -22.97 1.38 7.05
N GLY A 49 -23.53 0.20 7.23
CA GLY A 49 -24.88 -0.09 6.80
C GLY A 49 -25.06 -0.53 5.35
N LYS A 50 -23.96 -0.75 4.66
CA LYS A 50 -24.02 -1.22 3.28
C LYS A 50 -24.55 -2.67 3.24
N PRO A 51 -25.33 -3.04 2.24
CA PRO A 51 -25.79 -4.43 2.15
C PRO A 51 -24.61 -5.41 2.11
N LEU A 52 -24.82 -6.58 2.70
CA LEU A 52 -23.72 -7.54 2.81
C LEU A 52 -23.15 -7.93 1.46
N PHE A 53 -24.00 -8.08 0.46
CA PHE A 53 -23.52 -8.42 -0.87
C PHE A 53 -22.54 -7.37 -1.40
N GLU A 54 -22.89 -6.10 -1.22
CA GLU A 54 -22.02 -5.02 -1.67
C GLU A 54 -20.73 -4.96 -0.84
N ALA A 55 -20.85 -5.22 0.46
CA ALA A 55 -19.67 -5.23 1.31
C ALA A 55 -18.69 -6.29 0.85
N GLY A 56 -19.20 -7.46 0.43
CA GLY A 56 -18.34 -8.50 -0.11
C GLY A 56 -17.58 -8.03 -1.34
N GLY A 57 -18.23 -7.22 -2.18
CA GLY A 57 -17.55 -6.67 -3.34
C GLY A 57 -16.41 -5.74 -2.97
N ASP A 58 -16.60 -4.94 -1.90
CA ASP A 58 -15.53 -4.08 -1.42
C ASP A 58 -14.33 -4.90 -0.97
N ILE A 59 -14.58 -6.01 -0.28
CA ILE A 59 -13.46 -6.84 0.18
C ILE A 59 -12.74 -7.47 -1.01
N VAL A 60 -13.48 -7.88 -2.03
CA VAL A 60 -12.84 -8.42 -3.24
C VAL A 60 -11.92 -7.37 -3.87
N GLU A 61 -12.37 -6.12 -3.93
CA GLU A 61 -11.53 -5.06 -4.45
C GLU A 61 -10.31 -4.82 -3.58
N ALA A 62 -10.47 -4.87 -2.28
CA ALA A 62 -9.34 -4.69 -1.38
C ALA A 62 -8.28 -5.76 -1.59
N ILE A 63 -8.74 -7.01 -1.80
CA ILE A 63 -7.81 -8.10 -2.08
C ILE A 63 -7.02 -7.82 -3.36
N GLY A 64 -7.73 -7.42 -4.42
CA GLY A 64 -7.07 -7.14 -5.68
C GLY A 64 -6.07 -6.01 -5.58
N MET A 65 -6.44 -4.95 -4.88
CA MET A 65 -5.51 -3.83 -4.74
C MET A 65 -4.30 -4.18 -3.89
N ALA A 66 -4.50 -5.01 -2.85
CA ALA A 66 -3.37 -5.43 -2.05
C ALA A 66 -2.41 -6.29 -2.87
N GLN A 67 -2.95 -7.15 -3.73
CA GLN A 67 -2.12 -7.94 -4.61
C GLN A 67 -1.36 -7.07 -5.60
N TYR A 68 -2.05 -6.12 -6.21
CA TYR A 68 -1.42 -5.22 -7.17
C TYR A 68 -0.31 -4.40 -6.52
N ALA A 69 -0.63 -3.78 -5.40
CA ALA A 69 0.36 -2.93 -4.72
C ALA A 69 1.52 -3.76 -4.18
N GLY A 70 1.23 -4.98 -3.71
CA GLY A 70 2.29 -5.83 -3.20
C GLY A 70 3.28 -6.23 -4.28
N SER A 71 2.79 -6.48 -5.49
CA SER A 71 3.69 -6.82 -6.58
C SER A 71 4.45 -5.60 -7.10
N GLU A 72 3.89 -4.40 -6.90
CA GLU A 72 4.51 -3.18 -7.38
C GLU A 72 5.84 -2.90 -6.68
N GLY A 73 6.06 -3.49 -5.51
CA GLY A 73 7.32 -3.30 -4.80
C GLY A 73 8.53 -3.71 -5.61
N ARG A 74 8.35 -4.55 -6.60
CA ARG A 74 9.46 -4.99 -7.44
C ARG A 74 9.60 -4.18 -8.72
N ARG A 75 8.77 -3.17 -8.92
CA ARG A 75 8.77 -2.37 -10.15
C ARG A 75 8.92 -0.87 -9.87
N MET A 76 9.47 -0.52 -8.70
CA MET A 76 9.60 0.88 -8.30
C MET A 76 10.94 1.44 -8.78
N HIS A 77 11.05 1.54 -10.09
CA HIS A 77 12.31 2.01 -10.67
C HIS A 77 12.19 3.46 -11.11
N GLY A 78 13.33 4.05 -11.41
CA GLY A 78 13.38 5.40 -11.94
C GLY A 78 13.85 5.38 -13.38
N VAL A 79 14.28 6.52 -13.86
CA VAL A 79 14.74 6.64 -15.23
C VAL A 79 16.08 7.39 -15.27
N THR A 80 16.81 7.15 -16.33
CA THR A 80 18.00 7.96 -16.63
C THR A 80 17.73 8.75 -17.89
N THR A 81 18.23 9.97 -17.95
CA THR A 81 17.99 10.84 -19.07
C THR A 81 19.28 11.50 -19.51
N PRO A 82 19.40 11.86 -20.79
CA PRO A 82 20.57 12.62 -21.24
C PRO A 82 20.48 14.07 -20.80
N SER A 83 21.65 14.67 -20.62
CA SER A 83 21.74 16.07 -20.30
C SER A 83 22.18 16.85 -21.54
N GLU A 84 21.76 18.10 -21.61
CA GLU A 84 22.27 19.02 -22.63
C GLU A 84 23.73 19.36 -22.41
N LEU A 85 24.18 19.26 -21.17
CA LEU A 85 25.54 19.68 -20.83
C LEU A 85 26.47 18.48 -20.87
N PRO A 86 27.74 18.69 -21.22
CA PRO A 86 28.70 17.60 -21.25
C PRO A 86 29.08 17.13 -19.83
N ASN A 87 29.47 15.87 -19.74
CA ASN A 87 29.99 15.30 -18.50
C ASN A 87 28.97 15.33 -17.38
N LYS A 88 27.68 15.18 -17.73
CA LYS A 88 26.61 15.16 -16.77
C LYS A 88 25.86 13.82 -16.82
N PHE A 89 25.38 13.40 -15.68
CA PHE A 89 24.58 12.21 -15.58
C PHE A 89 23.30 12.56 -14.81
N GLN A 90 22.17 12.23 -15.39
CA GLN A 90 20.88 12.56 -14.79
C GLN A 90 20.07 11.30 -14.57
N MET A 91 19.43 11.21 -13.43
CA MET A 91 18.53 10.11 -13.16
C MET A 91 17.49 10.53 -12.15
N SER A 92 16.40 9.80 -12.14
CA SER A 92 15.41 9.93 -11.08
C SER A 92 15.39 8.64 -10.26
N ILE A 93 15.12 8.80 -8.99
CA ILE A 93 14.93 7.65 -8.11
C ILE A 93 13.67 7.90 -7.30
N ARG A 94 13.02 6.80 -6.92
CA ARG A 94 11.83 6.91 -6.10
C ARG A 94 12.19 6.93 -4.65
N GLN A 95 11.63 7.90 -3.94
CA GLN A 95 11.86 8.02 -2.50
C GLN A 95 10.52 8.09 -1.80
N PRO A 96 10.42 7.51 -0.60
CA PRO A 96 9.16 7.59 0.15
C PRO A 96 8.90 9.00 0.65
N ILE A 97 7.62 9.39 0.64
CA ILE A 97 7.26 10.71 1.14
C ILE A 97 6.70 10.66 2.55
N GLY A 98 6.38 9.46 3.09
CA GLY A 98 5.85 9.33 4.44
C GLY A 98 4.76 8.29 4.51
N UNK A 99 3.94 7.92 6.03
CA UNK A 99 2.88 6.97 6.26
C UNK A 99 1.60 7.66 6.19
N UNK A 100 0.78 7.09 5.72
CA UNK A 100 -0.49 7.64 5.73
C UNK A 100 -1.25 6.87 6.75
N UNK A 101 -2.20 7.43 7.20
CA UNK A 101 -3.09 6.89 8.16
C UNK A 101 -4.31 6.63 7.40
N UNK A 102 -4.67 5.68 7.25
CA UNK A 102 -5.76 5.33 6.53
C UNK A 102 -6.80 5.13 7.46
N UNK A 103 -7.48 5.73 7.40
CA UNK A 103 -8.53 5.78 8.37
C UNK A 103 -9.83 5.48 7.76
N UNK A 104 -11.55 4.53 4.08
CA UNK A 104 -12.24 4.47 3.87
C UNK A 104 -12.86 4.30 3.54
N UNK A 105 -14.06 3.44 3.04
CA UNK A 105 -14.35 3.37 2.98
C UNK A 105 -14.53 3.35 2.84
#